data_61a602fd66bb9f6673baed506be3af3f
#
_entry.id   61a602fd66bb9f6673baed506be3af3f
#
_cell.length_a   1.000
_cell.length_b   1.000
_cell.length_c   1.000
_cell.angle_alpha   90.00
_cell.angle_beta   90.00
_cell.angle_gamma   90.00
#
_symmetry.space_group_name_H-M   'P 1'
#
loop_
_entity.id
_entity.type
_entity.pdbx_description
1 polymer ?
#
loop_
_entity_poly.entity_id
_entity_poly.type
_entity_poly.pdbx_seq_one_letter_code
_entity_poly.pdbx_strand_id
1 'polypeptide(L)'
;IEQPALWWPRGHGEQPLYTLELELVAGEPGPGEKQLDARRLRLGARRLRLVEERLPDGENFYIEVNNRPIFCGGANWIPADVLPTRVSAERLTALLD
;
A
#
# COMPACT_ATOMS: atom_id res chain seq x y z
N ILE A 1 2.69 17.07 3.81
CA ILE A 1 2.25 16.69 5.18
C ILE A 1 3.51 16.64 6.03
N GLU A 2 3.65 17.54 6.97
CA GLU A 2 4.72 17.52 7.95
C GLU A 2 4.36 16.50 9.04
N GLN A 3 5.29 15.61 9.40
CA GLN A 3 5.15 14.57 10.42
C GLN A 3 3.88 13.70 10.25
N PRO A 4 3.73 12.96 9.15
CA PRO A 4 2.56 12.14 8.94
C PRO A 4 2.50 10.99 9.96
N ALA A 5 1.29 10.59 10.36
CA ALA A 5 1.08 9.33 11.05
C ALA A 5 1.49 8.18 10.14
N LEU A 6 2.43 7.35 10.60
CA LEU A 6 3.01 6.29 9.77
C LEU A 6 2.09 5.07 9.71
N TRP A 7 1.90 4.57 8.50
CA TRP A 7 1.22 3.30 8.25
C TRP A 7 2.14 2.12 8.55
N TRP A 8 1.62 1.11 9.23
CA TRP A 8 2.34 -0.10 9.59
C TRP A 8 1.63 -1.36 9.06
N PRO A 9 2.37 -2.45 8.76
CA PRO A 9 1.78 -3.76 8.52
C PRO A 9 0.98 -4.24 9.74
N ARG A 10 -0.01 -5.09 9.50
CA ARG A 10 -0.83 -5.72 10.55
C ARG A 10 0.08 -6.35 11.62
N GLY A 11 -0.21 -6.08 12.88
CA GLY A 11 0.57 -6.57 14.01
C GLY A 11 1.79 -5.73 14.40
N HIS A 12 2.13 -4.70 13.61
CA HIS A 12 3.29 -3.84 13.88
C HIS A 12 2.92 -2.39 14.27
N GLY A 13 1.66 -2.00 14.16
CA GLY A 13 1.14 -0.68 14.50
C GLY A 13 -0.14 -0.35 13.76
N GLU A 14 -0.53 0.92 13.84
CA GLU A 14 -1.74 1.43 13.22
C GLU A 14 -1.61 1.57 11.70
N GLN A 15 -2.74 1.64 11.02
CA GLN A 15 -2.84 1.73 9.56
C GLN A 15 -3.55 3.02 9.11
N PRO A 16 -3.08 4.21 9.52
CA PRO A 16 -3.71 5.45 9.13
C PRO A 16 -3.62 5.65 7.62
N LEU A 17 -4.73 6.10 7.01
CA LEU A 17 -4.79 6.42 5.60
C LEU A 17 -5.23 7.86 5.40
N TYR A 18 -4.49 8.59 4.58
CA TYR A 18 -4.82 9.93 4.14
C TYR A 18 -5.65 9.87 2.86
N THR A 19 -6.58 10.80 2.72
CA THR A 19 -7.29 11.00 1.45
C THR A 19 -6.56 12.05 0.63
N LEU A 20 -6.20 11.69 -0.59
CA LEU A 20 -5.69 12.60 -1.61
C LEU A 20 -6.80 12.86 -2.63
N GLU A 21 -7.17 14.10 -2.78
CA GLU A 21 -8.08 14.56 -3.81
C GLU A 21 -7.27 15.28 -4.89
N LEU A 22 -7.44 14.83 -6.11
CA LEU A 22 -6.80 15.39 -7.30
C LEU A 22 -7.88 15.92 -8.21
N GLU A 23 -7.74 17.15 -8.66
CA GLU A 23 -8.65 17.77 -9.61
C GLU A 23 -7.86 18.26 -10.82
N LEU A 24 -8.36 17.93 -11.99
CA LEU A 24 -7.88 18.47 -13.25
C LEU A 24 -8.84 19.58 -13.66
N VAL A 25 -8.31 20.77 -13.78
CA VAL A 25 -9.09 21.95 -14.12
C VAL A 25 -8.56 22.62 -15.40
N ALA A 26 -9.43 23.25 -16.15
CA ALA A 26 -9.09 24.09 -17.30
C ALA A 26 -9.56 25.52 -17.07
N GLY A 27 -8.81 26.48 -17.59
CA GLY A 27 -9.05 27.91 -17.41
C GLY A 27 -8.15 28.56 -16.36
N GLU A 28 -8.29 29.87 -16.19
CA GLU A 28 -7.62 30.59 -15.12
C GLU A 28 -8.35 30.33 -13.79
N PRO A 29 -7.60 30.27 -12.66
CA PRO A 29 -8.20 30.11 -11.34
C PRO A 29 -9.25 31.18 -11.06
N GLY A 30 -10.50 30.75 -10.78
CA GLY A 30 -11.60 31.68 -10.49
C GLY A 30 -12.94 31.30 -11.13
N PRO A 31 -13.84 32.25 -11.32
CA PRO A 31 -15.22 31.99 -11.79
C PRO A 31 -15.35 31.31 -13.15
N GLY A 32 -14.26 31.28 -13.95
CA GLY A 32 -14.20 30.61 -15.25
C GLY A 32 -13.56 29.22 -15.23
N GLU A 33 -13.13 28.75 -14.09
CA GLU A 33 -12.50 27.44 -13.91
C GLU A 33 -13.51 26.33 -14.17
N LYS A 34 -13.10 25.37 -15.02
CA LYS A 34 -13.92 24.19 -15.35
C LYS A 34 -13.19 22.93 -14.91
N GLN A 35 -13.76 22.20 -13.98
CA GLN A 35 -13.28 20.88 -13.60
C GLN A 35 -13.48 19.89 -14.77
N LEU A 36 -12.40 19.25 -15.19
CA LEU A 36 -12.38 18.27 -16.29
C LEU A 36 -12.41 16.82 -15.77
N ASP A 37 -11.68 16.55 -14.68
CA ASP A 37 -11.65 15.23 -14.03
C ASP A 37 -11.36 15.40 -12.54
N ALA A 38 -11.73 14.42 -11.74
CA ALA A 38 -11.40 14.35 -10.33
C ALA A 38 -11.10 12.92 -9.91
N ARG A 39 -10.14 12.75 -8.99
CA ARG A 39 -9.78 11.47 -8.42
C ARG A 39 -9.61 11.58 -6.91
N ARG A 40 -10.11 10.58 -6.22
CA ARG A 40 -9.89 10.42 -4.78
C ARG A 40 -9.12 9.13 -4.54
N LEU A 41 -7.97 9.25 -3.87
CA LEU A 41 -7.08 8.14 -3.55
C LEU A 41 -6.87 8.03 -2.05
N ARG A 42 -6.63 6.84 -1.56
CA ARG A 42 -6.23 6.60 -0.16
C ARG A 42 -4.75 6.23 -0.13
N LEU A 43 -3.98 6.92 0.71
CA LEU A 43 -2.53 6.77 0.81
C LEU A 43 -2.12 6.49 2.27
N GLY A 44 -1.28 5.48 2.46
CA GLY A 44 -0.58 5.24 3.72
C GLY A 44 0.84 5.81 3.64
N ALA A 45 1.21 6.68 4.58
CA ALA A 45 2.57 7.20 4.65
C ALA A 45 3.50 6.15 5.26
N ARG A 46 4.41 5.59 4.46
CA ARG A 46 5.40 4.61 4.93
C ARG A 46 6.69 4.71 4.13
N ARG A 47 7.78 4.31 4.75
CA ARG A 47 9.05 4.01 4.07
C ARG A 47 9.21 2.50 4.00
N LEU A 48 9.44 1.98 2.81
CA LEU A 48 9.74 0.57 2.56
C LEU A 48 11.16 0.47 2.02
N ARG A 49 11.97 -0.45 2.55
CA ARG A 49 13.31 -0.75 2.07
C ARG A 49 13.54 -2.24 2.07
N LEU A 50 14.08 -2.76 0.98
CA LEU A 50 14.71 -4.07 0.95
C LEU A 50 16.16 -3.89 1.37
N VAL A 51 16.61 -4.66 2.34
CA VAL A 51 17.99 -4.66 2.82
C VAL A 51 18.67 -5.92 2.35
N GLU A 52 19.74 -5.73 1.59
CA GLU A 52 20.64 -6.76 1.09
C GLU A 52 22.05 -6.37 1.53
N GLU A 53 22.63 -7.10 2.45
CA GLU A 53 23.96 -6.82 2.99
C GLU A 53 24.82 -8.06 2.95
N ARG A 54 26.04 -7.94 2.37
CA ARG A 54 27.03 -8.99 2.43
C ARG A 54 27.62 -9.10 3.82
N LEU A 55 27.60 -10.31 4.35
CA LEU A 55 28.25 -10.70 5.58
C LEU A 55 29.43 -11.63 5.27
N PRO A 56 30.38 -11.83 6.22
CA PRO A 56 31.48 -12.78 6.04
C PRO A 56 31.01 -14.19 5.70
N ASP A 57 29.86 -14.61 6.25
CA ASP A 57 29.33 -15.99 6.14
C ASP A 57 28.07 -16.08 5.28
N GLY A 58 27.72 -15.04 4.51
CA GLY A 58 26.52 -15.04 3.67
C GLY A 58 25.97 -13.66 3.34
N GLU A 59 24.68 -13.58 3.11
CA GLU A 59 23.98 -12.33 2.82
C GLU A 59 22.72 -12.21 3.66
N ASN A 60 22.49 -11.02 4.21
CA ASN A 60 21.20 -10.66 4.79
C ASN A 60 20.23 -10.30 3.68
N PHE A 61 18.98 -10.72 3.87
CA PHE A 61 17.88 -10.35 2.99
C PHE A 61 16.63 -10.17 3.84
N TYR A 62 16.21 -8.92 4.03
CA TYR A 62 15.01 -8.62 4.81
C TYR A 62 14.36 -7.30 4.41
N ILE A 63 13.11 -7.13 4.82
CA ILE A 63 12.34 -5.91 4.57
C ILE A 63 12.31 -5.05 5.83
N GLU A 64 12.54 -3.75 5.64
CA GLU A 64 12.29 -2.73 6.66
C GLU A 64 11.05 -1.91 6.29
N VAL A 65 10.20 -1.69 7.27
CA VAL A 65 9.12 -0.71 7.20
C VAL A 65 9.37 0.35 8.25
N ASN A 66 9.41 1.61 7.84
CA ASN A 66 9.67 2.77 8.72
C ASN A 66 10.95 2.59 9.57
N ASN A 67 12.02 2.08 8.96
CA ASN A 67 13.31 1.77 9.56
C ASN A 67 13.28 0.67 10.63
N ARG A 68 12.26 -0.17 10.65
CA ARG A 68 12.19 -1.37 11.52
C ARG A 68 12.19 -2.62 10.66
N PRO A 69 13.07 -3.59 10.93
CA PRO A 69 13.02 -4.90 10.30
C PRO A 69 11.67 -5.58 10.57
N ILE A 70 11.07 -6.15 9.53
CA ILE A 70 9.78 -6.83 9.59
C ILE A 70 9.96 -8.27 9.13
N PHE A 71 9.47 -9.21 9.92
CA PHE A 71 9.33 -10.60 9.48
C PHE A 71 8.10 -10.71 8.56
N CYS A 72 8.34 -11.07 7.30
CA CYS A 72 7.28 -11.26 6.31
C CYS A 72 6.82 -12.72 6.32
N GLY A 73 5.90 -13.05 7.23
CA GLY A 73 5.20 -14.32 7.22
C GLY A 73 4.29 -14.43 6.00
N GLY A 74 4.18 -15.59 5.42
CA GLY A 74 3.33 -15.80 4.26
C GLY A 74 3.12 -17.28 3.96
N ALA A 75 2.30 -17.53 2.95
CA ALA A 75 2.03 -18.87 2.44
C ALA A 75 1.98 -18.84 0.91
N ASN A 76 2.21 -19.99 0.30
CA ASN A 76 1.99 -20.15 -1.12
C ASN A 76 0.48 -20.28 -1.38
N TRP A 77 -0.01 -19.42 -2.28
CA TRP A 77 -1.41 -19.41 -2.67
C TRP A 77 -1.58 -20.04 -4.05
N ILE A 78 -2.27 -21.18 -4.10
CA ILE A 78 -2.76 -21.75 -5.36
C ILE A 78 -4.11 -21.06 -5.66
N PRO A 79 -4.34 -20.58 -6.90
CA PRO A 79 -5.59 -19.91 -7.26
C PRO A 79 -6.82 -20.71 -6.82
N ALA A 80 -7.79 -20.02 -6.20
CA ALA A 80 -9.02 -20.61 -5.68
C ALA A 80 -9.95 -21.21 -6.77
N ASP A 81 -9.71 -20.86 -8.03
CA ASP A 81 -10.38 -21.40 -9.21
C ASP A 81 -9.45 -21.31 -10.44
N VAL A 82 -9.56 -22.26 -11.35
CA VAL A 82 -8.84 -22.25 -12.63
C VAL A 82 -9.22 -21.06 -13.54
N LEU A 83 -10.39 -20.48 -13.30
CA LEU A 83 -10.85 -19.24 -13.94
C LEU A 83 -10.93 -18.11 -12.92
N PRO A 84 -9.90 -17.23 -12.80
CA PRO A 84 -9.86 -16.19 -11.78
C PRO A 84 -11.09 -15.25 -11.79
N THR A 85 -11.71 -15.06 -12.94
CA THR A 85 -12.93 -14.23 -13.10
C THR A 85 -14.17 -14.81 -12.39
N ARG A 86 -14.12 -16.07 -11.96
CA ARG A 86 -15.20 -16.73 -11.19
C ARG A 86 -15.06 -16.55 -9.68
N VAL A 87 -13.93 -16.03 -9.22
CA VAL A 87 -13.68 -15.84 -7.79
C VAL A 87 -14.28 -14.50 -7.36
N SER A 88 -15.34 -14.56 -6.56
CA SER A 88 -15.96 -13.35 -6.01
C SER A 88 -15.13 -12.75 -4.84
N ALA A 89 -15.36 -11.49 -4.55
CA ALA A 89 -14.72 -10.81 -3.43
C ALA A 89 -15.05 -11.48 -2.08
N GLU A 90 -16.30 -11.94 -1.91
CA GLU A 90 -16.75 -12.64 -0.70
C GLU A 90 -16.00 -13.97 -0.50
N ARG A 91 -15.76 -14.71 -1.61
CA ARG A 91 -14.98 -15.94 -1.54
C ARG A 91 -13.52 -15.69 -1.18
N LEU A 92 -12.92 -14.61 -1.70
CA LEU A 92 -11.56 -14.22 -1.32
C LEU A 92 -11.48 -13.83 0.16
N THR A 93 -12.43 -13.05 0.66
CA THR A 93 -12.51 -12.66 2.06
C THR A 93 -12.61 -13.90 2.97
N ALA A 94 -13.50 -14.83 2.66
CA ALA A 94 -13.69 -16.05 3.44
C ALA A 94 -12.48 -17.00 3.44
N LEU A 95 -11.53 -16.84 2.52
CA LEU A 95 -10.29 -17.62 2.50
C LEU A 95 -9.15 -16.95 3.30
N LEU A 96 -9.31 -15.68 3.66
CA LEU A 96 -8.32 -14.90 4.40
C LEU A 96 -8.65 -14.74 5.90
N ASP A 97 -9.87 -15.07 6.31
CA ASP A 97 -10.36 -15.07 7.68
C ASP A 97 -10.09 -16.44 8.38
#